data_a4c25b29ad56a1b8048c31dfa5038c85
#
_entry.id   a4c25b29ad56a1b8048c31dfa5038c85
#
_cell.length_a   1.000
_cell.length_b   1.000
_cell.length_c   1.000
_cell.angle_alpha   90.00
_cell.angle_beta   90.00
_cell.angle_gamma   90.00
#
_symmetry.space_group_name_H-M   'P 1'
#
loop_
_entity.id
_entity.type
_entity.pdbx_description
1 polymer ?
#
loop_
_entity_poly.entity_id
_entity_poly.type
_entity_poly.pdbx_seq_one_letter_code
_entity_poly.pdbx_strand_id
1 'polypeptide(L)'
;LRTFLRQDPDVILIGETRDPETAESSMDAAETGHLVFTTLHANSSTSSLTRLLDMEVPKYKLNASVRGVLAQRLLRKVCTGCAIKRPISESEAIEFNIKKNTPIMYANSLSSEEKLNRKKENTLCQKCQGSGYKGRVGTYELLLIDRKVQNAISKGLTDKEVEQLAVNENSMLTLSQYGVELVKENLTTISEVIRVCKSD
;
A
#
# COMPACT_ATOMS: atom_id res chain seq x y z
N LEU A 1 -2.99 24.41 -14.01
CA LEU A 1 -3.34 24.58 -12.61
C LEU A 1 -3.64 26.03 -12.27
N ARG A 2 -2.78 27.00 -12.63
CA ARG A 2 -2.91 28.46 -12.34
C ARG A 2 -4.27 29.06 -12.71
N THR A 3 -4.91 28.58 -13.77
CA THR A 3 -6.25 29.06 -14.20
C THR A 3 -7.34 28.57 -13.23
N PHE A 4 -7.24 27.34 -12.73
CA PHE A 4 -8.19 26.79 -11.78
C PHE A 4 -8.12 27.45 -10.39
N LEU A 5 -6.92 27.83 -9.93
CA LEU A 5 -6.73 28.55 -8.67
C LEU A 5 -7.45 29.92 -8.62
N ARG A 6 -7.77 30.49 -9.78
CA ARG A 6 -8.52 31.75 -9.88
C ARG A 6 -10.05 31.59 -9.83
N GLN A 7 -10.52 30.34 -9.72
CA GLN A 7 -11.95 30.01 -9.64
C GLN A 7 -12.42 29.73 -8.21
N ASP A 8 -11.56 30.08 -7.21
CA ASP A 8 -11.83 29.93 -5.77
C ASP A 8 -12.27 28.49 -5.36
N PRO A 9 -11.51 27.45 -5.75
CA PRO A 9 -11.84 26.08 -5.37
C PRO A 9 -11.43 25.80 -3.92
N ASP A 10 -12.25 25.08 -3.14
CA ASP A 10 -11.84 24.58 -1.82
C ASP A 10 -10.96 23.32 -1.93
N VAL A 11 -11.24 22.48 -2.93
CA VAL A 11 -10.57 21.18 -3.13
C VAL A 11 -10.08 21.05 -4.56
N ILE A 12 -8.82 20.65 -4.71
CA ILE A 12 -8.18 20.45 -6.01
C ILE A 12 -7.73 19.00 -6.12
N LEU A 13 -8.15 18.31 -7.16
CA LEU A 13 -7.65 16.98 -7.51
C LEU A 13 -6.77 17.07 -8.75
N ILE A 14 -5.48 16.78 -8.59
CA ILE A 14 -4.52 16.66 -9.68
C ILE A 14 -4.39 15.16 -9.99
N GLY A 15 -4.68 14.77 -11.23
CA GLY A 15 -4.68 13.36 -11.63
C GLY A 15 -3.35 12.66 -11.30
N GLU A 16 -2.22 13.34 -11.57
CA GLU A 16 -0.87 12.81 -11.28
C GLU A 16 0.16 13.95 -11.30
N THR A 17 1.14 13.86 -10.40
CA THR A 17 2.33 14.72 -10.38
C THR A 17 3.53 13.95 -10.94
N ARG A 18 4.03 14.38 -12.11
CA ARG A 18 5.14 13.73 -12.81
C ARG A 18 6.38 14.61 -12.99
N ASP A 19 6.23 15.90 -12.85
CA ASP A 19 7.23 16.90 -13.16
C ASP A 19 7.35 17.97 -12.06
N PRO A 20 8.49 18.68 -11.99
CA PRO A 20 8.73 19.72 -10.98
C PRO A 20 7.69 20.84 -10.99
N GLU A 21 7.23 21.29 -12.18
CA GLU A 21 6.28 22.41 -12.28
C GLU A 21 4.93 22.04 -11.65
N THR A 22 4.44 20.82 -11.93
CA THR A 22 3.20 20.30 -11.33
C THR A 22 3.36 20.12 -9.81
N ALA A 23 4.53 19.60 -9.36
CA ALA A 23 4.81 19.41 -7.95
C ALA A 23 4.83 20.75 -7.21
N GLU A 24 5.56 21.75 -7.71
CA GLU A 24 5.64 23.07 -7.12
C GLU A 24 4.27 23.76 -7.06
N SER A 25 3.53 23.74 -8.19
CA SER A 25 2.18 24.34 -8.24
C SER A 25 1.20 23.67 -7.27
N SER A 26 1.36 22.37 -7.02
CA SER A 26 0.55 21.62 -6.04
C SER A 26 0.83 22.09 -4.61
N MET A 27 2.11 22.29 -4.29
CA MET A 27 2.52 22.79 -2.97
C MET A 27 2.07 24.24 -2.75
N ASP A 28 2.21 25.10 -3.77
CA ASP A 28 1.76 26.49 -3.71
C ASP A 28 0.25 26.58 -3.46
N ALA A 29 -0.53 25.75 -4.13
CA ALA A 29 -1.96 25.67 -3.91
C ALA A 29 -2.30 25.25 -2.48
N ALA A 30 -1.58 24.27 -1.93
CA ALA A 30 -1.77 23.81 -0.55
C ALA A 30 -1.37 24.86 0.48
N GLU A 31 -0.28 25.60 0.25
CA GLU A 31 0.17 26.71 1.12
C GLU A 31 -0.83 27.89 1.14
N THR A 32 -1.54 28.11 0.03
CA THR A 32 -2.57 29.16 -0.07
C THR A 32 -3.93 28.74 0.46
N GLY A 33 -4.03 27.57 1.12
CA GLY A 33 -5.21 27.14 1.89
C GLY A 33 -6.13 26.15 1.20
N HIS A 34 -5.78 25.68 -0.02
CA HIS A 34 -6.57 24.68 -0.73
C HIS A 34 -6.28 23.27 -0.20
N LEU A 35 -7.28 22.40 -0.17
CA LEU A 35 -7.06 20.97 0.02
C LEU A 35 -6.69 20.33 -1.32
N VAL A 36 -5.43 19.91 -1.44
CA VAL A 36 -4.89 19.34 -2.69
C VAL A 36 -4.71 17.84 -2.56
N PHE A 37 -5.28 17.09 -3.50
CA PHE A 37 -5.00 15.67 -3.70
C PHE A 37 -4.25 15.46 -5.01
N THR A 38 -3.23 14.62 -4.98
CA THR A 38 -2.51 14.19 -6.18
C THR A 38 -2.06 12.73 -6.06
N THR A 39 -1.74 12.10 -7.17
CA THR A 39 -1.11 10.79 -7.19
C THR A 39 0.35 10.88 -7.62
N LEU A 40 1.15 9.96 -7.10
CA LEU A 40 2.56 9.80 -7.43
C LEU A 40 2.85 8.34 -7.75
N HIS A 41 3.74 8.08 -8.70
CA HIS A 41 4.28 6.74 -8.90
C HIS A 41 5.46 6.51 -7.95
N ALA A 42 5.16 5.84 -6.83
CA ALA A 42 6.14 5.44 -5.82
C ALA A 42 5.77 4.08 -5.22
N ASN A 43 6.73 3.40 -4.62
CA ASN A 43 6.54 2.05 -4.09
C ASN A 43 5.97 2.02 -2.67
N SER A 44 6.21 3.08 -1.88
CA SER A 44 5.76 3.23 -0.50
C SER A 44 5.37 4.69 -0.22
N SER A 45 4.78 4.95 0.94
CA SER A 45 4.48 6.31 1.37
C SER A 45 5.76 7.13 1.61
N THR A 46 6.81 6.53 2.16
CA THR A 46 8.09 7.22 2.39
C THR A 46 8.84 7.52 1.10
N SER A 47 8.89 6.58 0.14
CA SER A 47 9.51 6.83 -1.15
C SER A 47 8.80 7.91 -1.99
N SER A 48 7.54 8.20 -1.69
CA SER A 48 6.83 9.34 -2.28
C SER A 48 7.42 10.68 -1.86
N LEU A 49 7.94 10.79 -0.63
CA LEU A 49 8.61 12.00 -0.16
C LEU A 49 9.93 12.22 -0.90
N THR A 50 10.74 11.19 -1.04
CA THR A 50 11.97 11.23 -1.84
C THR A 50 11.66 11.61 -3.28
N ARG A 51 10.59 11.06 -3.87
CA ARG A 51 10.18 11.40 -5.22
C ARG A 51 9.82 12.89 -5.38
N LEU A 52 9.17 13.51 -4.38
CA LEU A 52 8.91 14.95 -4.38
C LEU A 52 10.21 15.77 -4.25
N LEU A 53 11.16 15.32 -3.43
CA LEU A 53 12.47 15.95 -3.31
C LEU A 53 13.27 15.85 -4.62
N ASP A 54 13.21 14.72 -5.33
CA ASP A 54 13.81 14.51 -6.66
C ASP A 54 13.18 15.43 -7.73
N MET A 55 11.93 15.84 -7.54
CA MET A 55 11.26 16.85 -8.35
C MET A 55 11.56 18.28 -7.88
N GLU A 56 12.68 18.45 -7.15
CA GLU A 56 13.16 19.77 -6.68
C GLU A 56 12.24 20.51 -5.72
N VAL A 57 11.23 19.83 -5.11
CA VAL A 57 10.41 20.43 -4.05
C VAL A 57 11.28 20.68 -2.82
N PRO A 58 11.41 21.94 -2.35
CA PRO A 58 12.22 22.23 -1.18
C PRO A 58 11.65 21.56 0.09
N LYS A 59 12.52 21.07 0.97
CA LYS A 59 12.12 20.39 2.22
C LYS A 59 11.16 21.24 3.08
N TYR A 60 11.40 22.53 3.18
CA TYR A 60 10.54 23.41 3.97
C TYR A 60 9.12 23.48 3.39
N LYS A 61 8.99 23.54 2.07
CA LYS A 61 7.71 23.60 1.36
C LYS A 61 6.96 22.26 1.50
N LEU A 62 7.67 21.14 1.36
CA LEU A 62 7.12 19.81 1.60
C LEU A 62 6.56 19.68 3.02
N ASN A 63 7.31 20.13 4.03
CA ASN A 63 6.90 20.12 5.43
C ASN A 63 5.70 21.03 5.71
N ALA A 64 5.58 22.14 5.02
CA ALA A 64 4.47 23.10 5.18
C ALA A 64 3.17 22.57 4.54
N SER A 65 3.29 21.97 3.35
CA SER A 65 2.14 21.66 2.48
C SER A 65 1.62 20.24 2.64
N VAL A 66 2.49 19.22 2.73
CA VAL A 66 2.07 17.82 2.76
C VAL A 66 1.54 17.45 4.15
N ARG A 67 0.34 16.89 4.22
CA ARG A 67 -0.31 16.44 5.45
C ARG A 67 -0.21 14.93 5.66
N GLY A 68 -0.22 14.18 4.57
CA GLY A 68 -0.10 12.73 4.62
C GLY A 68 0.11 12.13 3.25
N VAL A 69 0.63 10.92 3.24
CA VAL A 69 0.84 10.11 2.02
C VAL A 69 0.23 8.75 2.24
N LEU A 70 -0.67 8.37 1.33
CA LEU A 70 -1.32 7.06 1.35
C LEU A 70 -0.77 6.20 0.21
N ALA A 71 0.00 5.17 0.53
CA ALA A 71 0.33 4.12 -0.42
C ALA A 71 -0.72 3.01 -0.40
N GLN A 72 -0.99 2.43 -1.57
CA GLN A 72 -1.99 1.38 -1.76
C GLN A 72 -1.48 0.30 -2.70
N ARG A 73 -1.83 -0.96 -2.38
CA ARG A 73 -1.71 -2.10 -3.29
C ARG A 73 -2.98 -2.93 -3.26
N LEU A 74 -3.19 -3.74 -4.29
CA LEU A 74 -4.33 -4.65 -4.38
C LEU A 74 -3.86 -6.10 -4.20
N LEU A 75 -4.36 -6.76 -3.17
CA LEU A 75 -4.19 -8.17 -2.90
C LEU A 75 -5.38 -8.96 -3.47
N ARG A 76 -5.12 -10.14 -4.02
CA ARG A 76 -6.19 -11.05 -4.41
C ARG A 76 -6.85 -11.64 -3.17
N LYS A 77 -8.18 -11.64 -3.14
CA LYS A 77 -8.93 -12.30 -2.07
C LYS A 77 -8.89 -13.81 -2.27
N VAL A 78 -8.65 -14.55 -1.18
CA VAL A 78 -8.70 -16.01 -1.22
C VAL A 78 -10.10 -16.49 -1.62
N CYS A 79 -10.18 -17.56 -2.40
CA CYS A 79 -11.45 -18.07 -2.88
C CYS A 79 -12.23 -18.77 -1.76
N THR A 80 -13.40 -18.25 -1.40
CA THR A 80 -14.27 -18.84 -0.38
C THR A 80 -14.85 -20.21 -0.75
N GLY A 81 -14.73 -20.63 -2.01
CA GLY A 81 -15.26 -21.92 -2.48
C GLY A 81 -14.27 -23.09 -2.39
N CYS A 82 -12.96 -22.80 -2.29
CA CYS A 82 -11.95 -23.86 -2.30
C CYS A 82 -10.72 -23.58 -1.43
N ALA A 83 -10.73 -22.48 -0.67
CA ALA A 83 -9.64 -22.16 0.26
C ALA A 83 -9.48 -23.26 1.32
N ILE A 84 -8.24 -23.48 1.72
CA ILE A 84 -7.88 -24.50 2.71
C ILE A 84 -7.51 -23.76 4.00
N LYS A 85 -8.27 -24.01 5.08
CA LYS A 85 -7.95 -23.47 6.40
C LYS A 85 -7.03 -24.45 7.13
N ARG A 86 -5.84 -24.00 7.51
CA ARG A 86 -4.88 -24.80 8.29
C ARG A 86 -4.03 -23.89 9.18
N PRO A 87 -3.38 -24.44 10.22
CA PRO A 87 -2.43 -23.68 11.04
C PRO A 87 -1.33 -23.08 10.16
N ILE A 88 -0.92 -21.85 10.52
CA ILE A 88 0.25 -21.19 9.92
C ILE A 88 1.50 -22.02 10.15
N SER A 89 2.41 -22.07 9.18
CA SER A 89 3.70 -22.73 9.34
C SER A 89 4.58 -21.99 10.37
N GLU A 90 5.54 -22.69 10.97
CA GLU A 90 6.40 -22.08 11.99
C GLU A 90 7.26 -20.95 11.42
N SER A 91 7.78 -21.13 10.21
CA SER A 91 8.56 -20.10 9.50
C SER A 91 7.74 -18.83 9.22
N GLU A 92 6.54 -18.98 8.66
CA GLU A 92 5.62 -17.87 8.41
C GLU A 92 5.20 -17.17 9.72
N ALA A 93 4.96 -17.96 10.79
CA ALA A 93 4.55 -17.42 12.08
C ALA A 93 5.63 -16.49 12.68
N ILE A 94 6.90 -16.88 12.57
CA ILE A 94 8.04 -16.07 13.02
C ILE A 94 8.22 -14.85 12.14
N GLU A 95 8.23 -15.04 10.81
CA GLU A 95 8.51 -13.99 9.84
C GLU A 95 7.46 -12.85 9.89
N PHE A 96 6.19 -13.20 10.05
CA PHE A 96 5.08 -12.24 10.05
C PHE A 96 4.54 -11.89 11.44
N ASN A 97 5.23 -12.31 12.50
CA ASN A 97 4.84 -12.08 13.88
C ASN A 97 3.37 -12.47 14.16
N ILE A 98 2.98 -13.65 13.67
CA ILE A 98 1.67 -14.25 13.93
C ILE A 98 1.84 -15.35 14.97
N LYS A 99 0.90 -15.46 15.89
CA LYS A 99 0.94 -16.51 16.93
C LYS A 99 0.98 -17.90 16.27
N LYS A 100 1.89 -18.77 16.74
CA LYS A 100 1.99 -20.16 16.27
C LYS A 100 0.64 -20.86 16.36
N ASN A 101 0.39 -21.74 15.41
CA ASN A 101 -0.86 -22.49 15.28
C ASN A 101 -2.12 -21.64 14.99
N THR A 102 -1.98 -20.35 14.70
CA THR A 102 -3.13 -19.56 14.23
C THR A 102 -3.66 -20.13 12.92
N PRO A 103 -4.96 -20.47 12.83
CA PRO A 103 -5.54 -20.97 11.59
C PRO A 103 -5.71 -19.84 10.60
N ILE A 104 -5.09 -19.94 9.44
CA ILE A 104 -5.19 -18.98 8.33
C ILE A 104 -5.66 -19.68 7.05
N MET A 105 -6.07 -18.90 6.05
CA MET A 105 -6.49 -19.40 4.76
C MET A 105 -5.31 -19.53 3.79
N TYR A 106 -5.25 -20.64 3.10
CA TYR A 106 -4.35 -20.91 1.98
C TYR A 106 -5.13 -21.03 0.69
N ALA A 107 -4.58 -20.51 -0.40
CA ALA A 107 -5.20 -20.60 -1.70
C ALA A 107 -5.00 -22.01 -2.28
N ASN A 108 -6.08 -22.62 -2.76
CA ASN A 108 -6.02 -23.86 -3.54
C ASN A 108 -5.81 -23.50 -5.01
N SER A 109 -4.60 -23.05 -5.33
CA SER A 109 -4.19 -22.74 -6.71
C SER A 109 -3.73 -24.00 -7.41
N LEU A 110 -4.29 -24.27 -8.59
CA LEU A 110 -4.00 -25.46 -9.39
C LEU A 110 -3.02 -25.12 -10.53
N SER A 111 -2.16 -26.04 -10.87
CA SER A 111 -1.35 -25.98 -12.08
C SER A 111 -2.22 -26.05 -13.33
N SER A 112 -1.64 -25.78 -14.50
CA SER A 112 -2.38 -25.85 -15.77
C SER A 112 -2.88 -27.27 -16.07
N GLU A 113 -2.08 -28.28 -15.74
CA GLU A 113 -2.43 -29.68 -15.90
C GLU A 113 -3.56 -30.14 -14.96
N GLU A 114 -3.46 -29.79 -13.68
CA GLU A 114 -4.51 -30.07 -12.68
C GLU A 114 -5.84 -29.39 -13.04
N LYS A 115 -5.80 -28.16 -13.55
CA LYS A 115 -7.01 -27.46 -14.03
C LYS A 115 -7.66 -28.22 -15.17
N LEU A 116 -6.87 -28.73 -16.14
CA LEU A 116 -7.38 -29.47 -17.27
C LEU A 116 -8.04 -30.79 -16.82
N ASN A 117 -7.39 -31.54 -15.92
CA ASN A 117 -7.89 -32.78 -15.39
C ASN A 117 -9.20 -32.58 -14.61
N ARG A 118 -9.20 -31.63 -13.66
CA ARG A 118 -10.40 -31.31 -12.87
C ARG A 118 -11.56 -30.74 -13.72
N LYS A 119 -11.25 -30.08 -14.84
CA LYS A 119 -12.27 -29.64 -15.79
C LYS A 119 -12.93 -30.83 -16.48
N LYS A 120 -12.16 -31.84 -16.88
CA LYS A 120 -12.68 -33.10 -17.47
C LYS A 120 -13.55 -33.88 -16.48
N GLU A 121 -13.15 -33.89 -15.22
CA GLU A 121 -13.85 -34.56 -14.11
C GLU A 121 -15.02 -33.77 -13.53
N ASN A 122 -15.24 -32.53 -14.01
CA ASN A 122 -16.23 -31.59 -13.48
C ASN A 122 -16.06 -31.28 -11.99
N THR A 123 -14.80 -31.34 -11.49
CA THR A 123 -14.44 -31.08 -10.08
C THR A 123 -13.76 -29.73 -9.88
N LEU A 124 -13.68 -28.91 -10.91
CA LEU A 124 -13.08 -27.58 -10.87
C LEU A 124 -13.93 -26.60 -10.05
N CYS A 125 -13.28 -25.82 -9.19
CA CYS A 125 -13.99 -24.82 -8.39
C CYS A 125 -14.73 -23.81 -9.27
N GLN A 126 -16.06 -23.76 -9.16
CA GLN A 126 -16.91 -22.89 -9.97
C GLN A 126 -16.64 -21.38 -9.72
N LYS A 127 -16.18 -21.00 -8.52
CA LYS A 127 -15.95 -19.60 -8.16
C LYS A 127 -14.65 -19.04 -8.74
N CYS A 128 -13.54 -19.77 -8.67
CA CYS A 128 -12.23 -19.24 -9.02
C CYS A 128 -11.58 -19.93 -10.23
N GLN A 129 -12.19 -20.95 -10.78
CA GLN A 129 -11.70 -21.71 -11.94
C GLN A 129 -10.24 -22.20 -11.73
N GLY A 130 -9.94 -22.68 -10.51
CA GLY A 130 -8.64 -23.22 -10.15
C GLY A 130 -7.54 -22.20 -9.88
N SER A 131 -7.85 -20.89 -9.86
CA SER A 131 -6.86 -19.86 -9.51
C SER A 131 -6.58 -19.79 -8.00
N GLY A 132 -7.47 -20.31 -7.17
CA GLY A 132 -7.42 -20.19 -5.71
C GLY A 132 -7.84 -18.79 -5.17
N TYR A 133 -8.11 -17.83 -6.06
CA TYR A 133 -8.44 -16.44 -5.70
C TYR A 133 -9.67 -15.94 -6.45
N LYS A 134 -10.43 -15.02 -5.82
CA LYS A 134 -11.59 -14.34 -6.43
C LYS A 134 -11.81 -12.95 -5.85
N GLY A 135 -11.70 -11.93 -6.69
CA GLY A 135 -11.78 -10.53 -6.28
C GLY A 135 -10.49 -9.99 -5.67
N ARG A 136 -10.51 -8.74 -5.24
CA ARG A 136 -9.38 -7.99 -4.70
C ARG A 136 -9.76 -7.23 -3.44
N VAL A 137 -8.78 -6.93 -2.60
CA VAL A 137 -8.89 -6.10 -1.39
C VAL A 137 -7.69 -5.16 -1.35
N GLY A 138 -7.89 -3.92 -0.90
CA GLY A 138 -6.78 -2.97 -0.73
C GLY A 138 -5.97 -3.27 0.51
N THR A 139 -4.64 -3.14 0.42
CA THR A 139 -3.75 -2.96 1.55
C THR A 139 -3.21 -1.54 1.50
N TYR A 140 -3.04 -0.91 2.65
CA TYR A 140 -2.77 0.51 2.77
C TYR A 140 -1.63 0.79 3.73
N GLU A 141 -0.89 1.87 3.45
CA GLU A 141 0.15 2.41 4.30
C GLU A 141 -0.05 3.92 4.35
N LEU A 142 -0.44 4.46 5.51
CA LEU A 142 -0.70 5.89 5.71
C LEU A 142 0.40 6.51 6.55
N LEU A 143 1.22 7.34 5.92
CA LEU A 143 2.22 8.17 6.57
C LEU A 143 1.64 9.56 6.86
N LEU A 144 1.47 9.92 8.11
CA LEU A 144 1.11 11.27 8.53
C LEU A 144 2.37 12.12 8.67
N ILE A 145 2.34 13.33 8.11
CA ILE A 145 3.47 14.26 8.18
C ILE A 145 3.34 15.13 9.44
N ASP A 146 3.57 14.51 10.58
CA ASP A 146 3.59 15.18 11.88
C ASP A 146 4.96 15.85 12.15
N ARG A 147 5.10 16.50 13.31
CA ARG A 147 6.34 17.20 13.69
C ARG A 147 7.59 16.29 13.70
N LYS A 148 7.43 15.00 14.03
CA LYS A 148 8.56 14.07 14.08
C LYS A 148 9.02 13.72 12.68
N VAL A 149 8.09 13.41 11.79
CA VAL A 149 8.36 13.16 10.37
C VAL A 149 8.91 14.40 9.68
N GLN A 150 8.36 15.61 9.96
CA GLN A 150 8.89 16.87 9.45
C GLN A 150 10.36 17.10 9.87
N ASN A 151 10.69 16.81 11.13
CA ASN A 151 12.07 16.89 11.62
C ASN A 151 12.99 15.87 10.93
N ALA A 152 12.51 14.65 10.67
CA ALA A 152 13.23 13.62 9.95
C ALA A 152 13.55 14.05 8.51
N ILE A 153 12.56 14.59 7.79
CA ILE A 153 12.71 15.13 6.44
C ILE A 153 13.74 16.29 6.44
N SER A 154 13.63 17.22 7.40
CA SER A 154 14.54 18.36 7.52
C SER A 154 15.99 17.92 7.73
N LYS A 155 16.21 16.89 8.56
CA LYS A 155 17.53 16.29 8.81
C LYS A 155 18.05 15.47 7.64
N GLY A 156 17.21 15.15 6.64
CA GLY A 156 17.59 14.35 5.49
C GLY A 156 17.72 12.85 5.82
N LEU A 157 16.87 12.34 6.70
CA LEU A 157 16.79 10.91 6.96
C LEU A 157 16.39 10.15 5.70
N THR A 158 16.86 8.92 5.59
CA THR A 158 16.53 8.02 4.48
C THR A 158 15.07 7.53 4.61
N ASP A 159 14.49 7.07 3.50
CA ASP A 159 13.13 6.49 3.45
C ASP A 159 12.92 5.43 4.55
N LYS A 160 13.92 4.58 4.75
CA LYS A 160 13.89 3.50 5.74
C LYS A 160 13.89 4.02 7.17
N GLU A 161 14.66 5.07 7.46
CA GLU A 161 14.68 5.71 8.78
C GLU A 161 13.35 6.42 9.07
N VAL A 162 12.77 7.08 8.07
CA VAL A 162 11.44 7.71 8.18
C VAL A 162 10.36 6.65 8.39
N GLU A 163 10.42 5.52 7.68
CA GLU A 163 9.49 4.39 7.86
C GLU A 163 9.58 3.83 9.28
N GLN A 164 10.80 3.54 9.76
CA GLN A 164 11.01 3.02 11.12
C GLN A 164 10.48 3.99 12.19
N LEU A 165 10.71 5.28 12.01
CA LEU A 165 10.19 6.31 12.91
C LEU A 165 8.65 6.31 12.90
N ALA A 166 8.03 6.28 11.73
CA ALA A 166 6.58 6.31 11.60
C ALA A 166 5.92 5.04 12.17
N VAL A 167 6.52 3.87 11.97
CA VAL A 167 6.03 2.59 12.53
C VAL A 167 6.14 2.60 14.05
N ASN A 168 7.30 3.00 14.60
CA ASN A 168 7.56 2.89 16.03
C ASN A 168 6.84 3.96 16.86
N GLU A 169 6.68 5.17 16.32
CA GLU A 169 6.20 6.30 17.09
C GLU A 169 4.81 6.79 16.69
N ASN A 170 4.38 6.55 15.45
CA ASN A 170 3.11 7.04 14.92
C ASN A 170 2.10 5.92 14.64
N SER A 171 2.42 4.68 15.03
CA SER A 171 1.57 3.50 14.80
C SER A 171 1.23 3.27 13.31
N MET A 172 2.09 3.71 12.41
CA MET A 172 1.94 3.43 10.98
C MET A 172 2.06 1.93 10.74
N LEU A 173 1.15 1.36 9.98
CA LEU A 173 1.29 0.01 9.46
C LEU A 173 1.86 0.10 8.03
N THR A 174 2.93 -0.66 7.76
CA THR A 174 3.42 -0.81 6.39
C THR A 174 2.42 -1.60 5.54
N LEU A 175 2.52 -1.52 4.20
CA LEU A 175 1.70 -2.32 3.29
C LEU A 175 1.71 -3.82 3.66
N SER A 176 2.88 -4.34 4.05
CA SER A 176 3.03 -5.74 4.48
C SER A 176 2.32 -6.01 5.81
N GLN A 177 2.50 -5.16 6.81
CA GLN A 177 1.85 -5.32 8.12
C GLN A 177 0.32 -5.25 8.00
N TYR A 178 -0.21 -4.28 7.25
CA TYR A 178 -1.65 -4.21 6.98
C TYR A 178 -2.14 -5.45 6.21
N GLY A 179 -1.35 -5.93 5.23
CA GLY A 179 -1.63 -7.17 4.52
C GLY A 179 -1.72 -8.38 5.46
N VAL A 180 -0.89 -8.44 6.49
CA VAL A 180 -0.94 -9.49 7.54
C VAL A 180 -2.24 -9.43 8.34
N GLU A 181 -2.74 -8.23 8.66
CA GLU A 181 -4.06 -8.10 9.31
C GLU A 181 -5.17 -8.68 8.42
N LEU A 182 -5.14 -8.42 7.10
CA LEU A 182 -6.08 -9.01 6.15
C LEU A 182 -5.98 -10.55 6.06
N VAL A 183 -4.78 -11.13 6.29
CA VAL A 183 -4.60 -12.58 6.41
C VAL A 183 -5.27 -13.11 7.68
N LYS A 184 -5.12 -12.44 8.82
CA LYS A 184 -5.78 -12.80 10.08
C LYS A 184 -7.31 -12.75 9.94
N GLU A 185 -7.82 -11.82 9.14
CA GLU A 185 -9.24 -11.71 8.79
C GLU A 185 -9.70 -12.75 7.74
N ASN A 186 -8.82 -13.63 7.27
CA ASN A 186 -9.08 -14.64 6.24
C ASN A 186 -9.51 -14.07 4.87
N LEU A 187 -9.10 -12.84 4.55
CA LEU A 187 -9.41 -12.18 3.29
C LEU A 187 -8.40 -12.49 2.18
N THR A 188 -7.14 -12.71 2.55
CA THR A 188 -6.05 -13.01 1.63
C THR A 188 -5.12 -14.08 2.21
N THR A 189 -3.96 -14.30 1.60
CA THR A 189 -2.97 -15.29 2.02
C THR A 189 -1.60 -14.67 2.24
N ILE A 190 -0.75 -15.29 3.07
CA ILE A 190 0.65 -14.86 3.27
C ILE A 190 1.40 -14.82 1.94
N SER A 191 1.24 -15.81 1.09
CA SER A 191 1.91 -15.85 -0.22
C SER A 191 1.53 -14.67 -1.12
N GLU A 192 0.30 -14.17 -1.02
CA GLU A 192 -0.13 -13.00 -1.78
C GLU A 192 0.44 -11.70 -1.19
N VAL A 193 0.53 -11.59 0.14
CA VAL A 193 1.19 -10.46 0.81
C VAL A 193 2.66 -10.39 0.40
N ILE A 194 3.38 -11.51 0.45
CA ILE A 194 4.78 -11.58 0.00
C ILE A 194 4.90 -11.12 -1.46
N ARG A 195 4.07 -11.66 -2.33
CA ARG A 195 4.11 -11.35 -3.77
C ARG A 195 3.93 -9.87 -4.09
N VAL A 196 3.11 -9.15 -3.31
CA VAL A 196 2.68 -7.77 -3.64
C VAL A 196 3.37 -6.72 -2.78
N CYS A 197 3.64 -7.02 -1.51
CA CYS A 197 4.13 -6.04 -0.53
C CYS A 197 5.62 -6.17 -0.22
N LYS A 198 6.25 -7.32 -0.54
CA LYS A 198 7.69 -7.53 -0.42
C LYS A 198 8.38 -7.45 -1.79
N SER A 199 7.97 -6.54 -2.65
CA SER A 199 8.78 -6.18 -3.82
C SER A 199 9.97 -5.38 -3.29
N ASP A 200 11.13 -5.89 -3.56
CA ASP A 200 12.46 -5.39 -3.15
C ASP A 200 12.69 -3.93 -3.44
#